data_f098f09ee5d0be7074f2b10d4d02c9cb
#
_entry.id   f098f09ee5d0be7074f2b10d4d02c9cb
#
_cell.length_a   1.000
_cell.length_b   1.000
_cell.length_c   1.000
_cell.angle_alpha   90.00
_cell.angle_beta   90.00
_cell.angle_gamma   90.00
#
_symmetry.space_group_name_H-M   'P 1'
#
loop_
_entity.id
_entity.type
_entity.pdbx_description
1 polymer ?
#
loop_
_entity_poly.entity_id
_entity_poly.type
_entity_poly.pdbx_seq_one_letter_code
_entity_poly.pdbx_strand_id
1 'polypeptide(L)'
;MKKIIFALLIASCSLFANSLAQIKEKGLIRIGVDGSLPPLSVSEDGRYSGFEISLIEELVKEIFGDKGGKIEYVVTLGNDRITAVQDNKVDLDIAAITVTKEREKLVDFSNPYFSVNIGVLTRSDDNIKTISDLQDKEILAEPGTTAFDYFNKEGFKVISCASSSECFRALKSGHGSGYADDNMVVLGYSVVDRKVEVNIKNKYQEFRYVGLFSYRGAKRQR
;
A
#
# COMPACT_ATOMS: atom_id res chain seq x y z
N MET A 1 -25.56 57.38 -13.68
CA MET A 1 -24.73 56.50 -12.79
C MET A 1 -24.93 55.06 -13.23
N LYS A 2 -23.99 54.49 -14.00
CA LYS A 2 -24.03 53.10 -14.50
C LYS A 2 -23.44 52.20 -13.45
N LYS A 3 -24.26 51.32 -12.86
CA LYS A 3 -23.76 50.25 -11.94
C LYS A 3 -23.14 49.13 -12.79
N ILE A 4 -21.83 49.01 -12.72
CA ILE A 4 -21.08 47.86 -13.27
C ILE A 4 -21.21 46.72 -12.26
N ILE A 5 -21.98 45.72 -12.59
CA ILE A 5 -22.01 44.46 -11.83
C ILE A 5 -20.87 43.63 -12.32
N PHE A 6 -19.84 43.51 -11.48
CA PHE A 6 -18.69 42.60 -11.70
C PHE A 6 -19.13 41.19 -11.28
N ALA A 7 -19.59 40.40 -12.24
CA ALA A 7 -19.88 38.99 -11.99
C ALA A 7 -18.53 38.25 -11.79
N LEU A 8 -18.20 37.94 -10.55
CA LEU A 8 -17.08 37.06 -10.21
C LEU A 8 -17.47 35.64 -10.62
N LEU A 9 -16.97 35.19 -11.78
CA LEU A 9 -17.02 33.80 -12.19
C LEU A 9 -16.02 33.03 -11.30
N ILE A 10 -16.51 32.50 -10.18
CA ILE A 10 -15.74 31.52 -9.39
C ILE A 10 -15.75 30.25 -10.24
N ALA A 11 -14.69 30.04 -11.02
CA ALA A 11 -14.40 28.74 -11.62
C ALA A 11 -14.10 27.79 -10.45
N SER A 12 -15.13 27.07 -9.99
CA SER A 12 -14.95 25.92 -9.13
C SER A 12 -14.12 24.91 -9.92
N CYS A 13 -12.81 24.92 -9.75
CA CYS A 13 -11.94 23.80 -10.13
C CYS A 13 -12.42 22.58 -9.33
N SER A 14 -13.35 21.85 -9.90
CA SER A 14 -13.70 20.52 -9.39
C SER A 14 -12.43 19.70 -9.48
N LEU A 15 -11.84 19.37 -8.34
CA LEU A 15 -10.72 18.44 -8.21
C LEU A 15 -11.24 17.03 -8.53
N PHE A 16 -11.54 16.78 -9.82
CA PHE A 16 -11.86 15.45 -10.29
C PHE A 16 -10.55 14.68 -10.51
N ALA A 17 -10.57 13.40 -10.17
CA ALA A 17 -9.51 12.48 -10.57
C ALA A 17 -9.26 12.62 -12.08
N ASN A 18 -8.00 12.55 -12.50
CA ASN A 18 -7.67 12.57 -13.92
C ASN A 18 -8.30 11.36 -14.61
N SER A 19 -9.02 11.59 -15.70
CA SER A 19 -9.47 10.50 -16.54
C SER A 19 -8.27 9.89 -17.29
N LEU A 20 -8.39 8.65 -17.75
CA LEU A 20 -7.37 8.01 -18.58
C LEU A 20 -7.02 8.85 -19.82
N ALA A 21 -8.00 9.54 -20.40
CA ALA A 21 -7.76 10.45 -21.53
C ALA A 21 -6.87 11.62 -21.14
N GLN A 22 -7.12 12.24 -19.99
CA GLN A 22 -6.30 13.34 -19.47
C GLN A 22 -4.89 12.89 -19.10
N ILE A 23 -4.73 11.68 -18.51
CA ILE A 23 -3.43 11.07 -18.22
C ILE A 23 -2.64 10.88 -19.52
N LYS A 24 -3.28 10.32 -20.57
CA LYS A 24 -2.66 10.12 -21.89
C LYS A 24 -2.29 11.45 -22.56
N GLU A 25 -3.14 12.46 -22.47
CA GLU A 25 -2.88 13.79 -23.02
C GLU A 25 -1.69 14.48 -22.34
N LYS A 26 -1.61 14.38 -21.02
CA LYS A 26 -0.50 14.95 -20.24
C LYS A 26 0.82 14.20 -20.43
N GLY A 27 0.78 12.95 -20.86
CA GLY A 27 1.95 12.07 -20.93
C GLY A 27 2.57 11.79 -19.56
N LEU A 28 1.80 11.88 -18.48
CA LEU A 28 2.24 11.72 -17.09
C LEU A 28 1.19 10.99 -16.29
N ILE A 29 1.62 10.01 -15.50
CA ILE A 29 0.81 9.32 -14.50
C ILE A 29 1.49 9.38 -13.14
N ARG A 30 0.73 9.71 -12.09
CA ARG A 30 1.19 9.72 -10.71
C ARG A 30 0.77 8.41 -10.06
N ILE A 31 1.73 7.64 -9.55
CA ILE A 31 1.49 6.31 -8.99
C ILE A 31 1.99 6.26 -7.55
N GLY A 32 1.08 5.92 -6.64
CA GLY A 32 1.40 5.63 -5.24
C GLY A 32 2.14 4.31 -5.14
N VAL A 33 3.22 4.31 -4.37
CA VAL A 33 4.05 3.14 -4.06
C VAL A 33 4.54 3.23 -2.63
N ASP A 34 4.80 2.11 -1.98
CA ASP A 34 5.35 2.14 -0.62
C ASP A 34 6.86 2.41 -0.60
N GLY A 35 7.64 1.65 -1.35
CA GLY A 35 9.10 1.80 -1.41
C GLY A 35 9.87 1.17 -0.25
N SER A 36 9.19 0.50 0.69
CA SER A 36 9.82 -0.21 1.81
C SER A 36 9.37 -1.67 1.97
N LEU A 37 8.76 -2.25 0.93
CA LEU A 37 8.16 -3.58 0.94
C LEU A 37 8.95 -4.58 0.07
N PRO A 38 10.11 -5.12 0.53
CA PRO A 38 10.78 -6.18 -0.22
C PRO A 38 9.92 -7.46 -0.25
N PRO A 39 9.82 -8.20 -1.38
CA PRO A 39 10.41 -7.92 -2.69
C PRO A 39 9.49 -7.15 -3.64
N LEU A 40 8.42 -6.54 -3.15
CA LEU A 40 7.36 -5.93 -3.94
C LEU A 40 7.76 -4.55 -4.47
N SER A 41 8.15 -3.65 -3.57
CA SER A 41 8.52 -2.26 -3.87
C SER A 41 9.61 -1.80 -2.90
N VAL A 42 10.79 -1.51 -3.41
CA VAL A 42 11.94 -1.03 -2.64
C VAL A 42 12.50 0.23 -3.29
N SER A 43 12.80 1.23 -2.47
CA SER A 43 13.47 2.46 -2.90
C SER A 43 14.89 2.51 -2.34
N GLU A 44 15.88 2.61 -3.23
CA GLU A 44 17.30 2.79 -2.91
C GLU A 44 17.86 3.97 -3.73
N ASP A 45 18.39 4.97 -3.05
CA ASP A 45 18.94 6.18 -3.67
C ASP A 45 17.99 6.84 -4.70
N GLY A 46 16.69 6.84 -4.39
CA GLY A 46 15.64 7.43 -5.24
C GLY A 46 15.26 6.57 -6.45
N ARG A 47 15.80 5.36 -6.57
CA ARG A 47 15.42 4.38 -7.59
C ARG A 47 14.50 3.33 -6.98
N TYR A 48 13.40 3.07 -7.67
CA TYR A 48 12.44 2.04 -7.27
C TYR A 48 12.70 0.74 -8.01
N SER A 49 12.52 -0.39 -7.32
CA SER A 49 12.64 -1.74 -7.87
C SER A 49 11.71 -2.70 -7.16
N GLY A 50 11.45 -3.86 -7.75
CA GLY A 50 10.62 -4.91 -7.20
C GLY A 50 9.48 -5.32 -8.14
N PHE A 51 8.70 -6.31 -7.68
CA PHE A 51 7.62 -6.88 -8.48
C PHE A 51 6.56 -5.85 -8.88
N GLU A 52 6.09 -5.03 -7.93
CA GLU A 52 5.08 -4.01 -8.20
C GLU A 52 5.61 -2.90 -9.11
N ILE A 53 6.89 -2.57 -9.00
CA ILE A 53 7.52 -1.57 -9.88
C ILE A 53 7.56 -2.09 -11.31
N SER A 54 7.95 -3.36 -11.52
CA SER A 54 7.91 -3.98 -12.85
C SER A 54 6.49 -4.05 -13.41
N LEU A 55 5.49 -4.35 -12.57
CA LEU A 55 4.07 -4.34 -12.96
C LEU A 55 3.62 -2.93 -13.40
N ILE A 56 4.03 -1.89 -12.67
CA ILE A 56 3.76 -0.49 -13.00
C ILE A 56 4.38 -0.12 -14.35
N GLU A 57 5.63 -0.50 -14.58
CA GLU A 57 6.32 -0.19 -15.83
C GLU A 57 5.63 -0.81 -17.05
N GLU A 58 5.18 -2.07 -16.94
CA GLU A 58 4.42 -2.73 -18.01
C GLU A 58 3.03 -2.07 -18.19
N LEU A 59 2.32 -1.76 -17.11
CA LEU A 59 1.04 -1.05 -17.16
C LEU A 59 1.18 0.31 -17.88
N VAL A 60 2.24 1.03 -17.58
CA VAL A 60 2.50 2.35 -18.18
C VAL A 60 2.81 2.23 -19.67
N LYS A 61 3.52 1.18 -20.11
CA LYS A 61 3.71 0.88 -21.54
C LYS A 61 2.37 0.64 -22.25
N GLU A 62 1.46 -0.11 -21.62
CA GLU A 62 0.11 -0.34 -22.17
C GLU A 62 -0.72 0.95 -22.24
N ILE A 63 -0.64 1.79 -21.20
CA ILE A 63 -1.38 3.05 -21.16
C ILE A 63 -0.94 4.01 -22.28
N PHE A 64 0.35 4.20 -22.44
CA PHE A 64 0.90 5.24 -23.35
C PHE A 64 1.31 4.71 -24.72
N GLY A 65 1.52 3.40 -24.88
CA GLY A 65 1.99 2.78 -26.11
C GLY A 65 3.33 3.35 -26.57
N ASP A 66 3.55 3.40 -27.88
CA ASP A 66 4.81 3.86 -28.49
C ASP A 66 5.16 5.32 -28.18
N LYS A 67 4.22 6.13 -27.75
CA LYS A 67 4.46 7.52 -27.38
C LYS A 67 5.26 7.65 -26.09
N GLY A 68 5.26 6.60 -25.28
CA GLY A 68 5.83 6.63 -23.95
C GLY A 68 5.12 7.60 -23.01
N GLY A 69 5.35 7.45 -21.70
CA GLY A 69 4.82 8.33 -20.66
C GLY A 69 5.78 8.41 -19.49
N LYS A 70 5.64 9.46 -18.68
CA LYS A 70 6.41 9.63 -17.47
C LYS A 70 5.65 9.05 -16.28
N ILE A 71 6.37 8.41 -15.38
CA ILE A 71 5.86 7.97 -14.08
C ILE A 71 6.38 8.96 -13.03
N GLU A 72 5.47 9.46 -12.22
CA GLU A 72 5.78 10.15 -10.97
C GLU A 72 5.41 9.23 -9.82
N TYR A 73 6.42 8.68 -9.14
CA TYR A 73 6.21 7.87 -7.96
C TYR A 73 5.97 8.75 -6.73
N VAL A 74 4.90 8.45 -5.99
CA VAL A 74 4.51 9.13 -4.77
C VAL A 74 4.52 8.10 -3.65
N VAL A 75 5.27 8.34 -2.58
CA VAL A 75 5.26 7.41 -1.43
C VAL A 75 3.93 7.49 -0.70
N THR A 76 3.28 6.34 -0.54
CA THR A 76 2.01 6.17 0.16
C THR A 76 2.13 5.02 1.17
N LEU A 77 1.92 5.30 2.45
CA LEU A 77 2.07 4.34 3.55
C LEU A 77 0.73 4.14 4.27
N GLY A 78 0.48 2.96 4.81
CA GLY A 78 -0.66 2.68 5.66
C GLY A 78 -1.99 3.20 5.10
N ASN A 79 -2.65 4.07 5.85
CA ASN A 79 -3.92 4.70 5.46
C ASN A 79 -3.78 5.75 4.35
N ASP A 80 -2.59 6.28 4.11
CA ASP A 80 -2.38 7.30 3.08
C ASP A 80 -2.64 6.78 1.67
N ARG A 81 -2.52 5.46 1.45
CA ARG A 81 -2.86 4.78 0.18
C ARG A 81 -4.28 5.12 -0.30
N ILE A 82 -5.26 5.05 0.59
CA ILE A 82 -6.67 5.36 0.27
C ILE A 82 -6.85 6.87 0.08
N THR A 83 -6.36 7.66 1.03
CA THR A 83 -6.57 9.13 1.00
C THR A 83 -5.84 9.80 -0.15
N ALA A 84 -4.67 9.29 -0.56
CA ALA A 84 -3.94 9.81 -1.72
C ALA A 84 -4.74 9.69 -3.02
N VAL A 85 -5.47 8.57 -3.20
CA VAL A 85 -6.37 8.38 -4.33
C VAL A 85 -7.60 9.29 -4.22
N GLN A 86 -8.23 9.36 -3.04
CA GLN A 86 -9.42 10.19 -2.81
C GLN A 86 -9.13 11.69 -3.01
N ASP A 87 -7.97 12.15 -2.57
CA ASP A 87 -7.51 13.54 -2.64
C ASP A 87 -6.89 13.89 -4.01
N ASN A 88 -6.87 12.94 -4.97
CA ASN A 88 -6.23 13.10 -6.27
C ASN A 88 -4.73 13.46 -6.21
N LYS A 89 -4.04 13.02 -5.17
CA LYS A 89 -2.57 13.13 -5.07
C LYS A 89 -1.90 12.16 -6.03
N VAL A 90 -2.52 10.99 -6.23
CA VAL A 90 -2.11 9.97 -7.19
C VAL A 90 -3.28 9.62 -8.13
N ASP A 91 -2.96 9.12 -9.30
CA ASP A 91 -3.93 8.65 -10.30
C ASP A 91 -4.22 7.15 -10.12
N LEU A 92 -3.24 6.42 -9.59
CA LEU A 92 -3.28 5.00 -9.28
C LEU A 92 -2.41 4.75 -8.04
N ASP A 93 -2.78 3.79 -7.19
CA ASP A 93 -1.95 3.33 -6.09
C ASP A 93 -1.70 1.83 -6.22
N ILE A 94 -0.42 1.42 -6.22
CA ILE A 94 0.03 0.02 -6.26
C ILE A 94 1.09 -0.14 -5.17
N ALA A 95 0.63 -0.45 -3.96
CA ALA A 95 1.45 -0.48 -2.75
C ALA A 95 0.97 -1.57 -1.78
N ALA A 96 0.91 -2.82 -2.24
CA ALA A 96 0.50 -3.98 -1.45
C ALA A 96 -0.85 -3.78 -0.73
N ILE A 97 -1.85 -3.21 -1.40
CA ILE A 97 -3.12 -2.95 -0.76
C ILE A 97 -4.11 -4.10 -0.92
N THR A 98 -4.66 -4.51 0.20
CA THR A 98 -5.67 -5.56 0.28
C THR A 98 -7.08 -5.01 0.06
N VAL A 99 -7.90 -5.72 -0.72
CA VAL A 99 -9.34 -5.45 -0.85
C VAL A 99 -10.05 -5.80 0.45
N THR A 100 -10.78 -4.83 1.00
CA THR A 100 -11.74 -5.08 2.08
C THR A 100 -13.07 -4.41 1.75
N LYS A 101 -14.16 -4.91 2.35
CA LYS A 101 -15.51 -4.33 2.17
C LYS A 101 -15.59 -2.86 2.59
N GLU A 102 -14.79 -2.47 3.57
CA GLU A 102 -14.69 -1.10 4.05
C GLU A 102 -14.02 -0.21 3.02
N ARG A 103 -12.90 -0.68 2.45
CA ARG A 103 -12.13 0.04 1.43
C ARG A 103 -12.87 0.14 0.10
N GLU A 104 -13.65 -0.89 -0.30
CA GLU A 104 -14.49 -0.86 -1.51
C GLU A 104 -15.57 0.24 -1.49
N LYS A 105 -15.90 0.78 -0.32
CA LYS A 105 -16.81 1.92 -0.19
C LYS A 105 -16.14 3.26 -0.49
N LEU A 106 -14.82 3.29 -0.45
CA LEU A 106 -14.02 4.52 -0.50
C LEU A 106 -13.33 4.71 -1.86
N VAL A 107 -12.90 3.62 -2.50
CA VAL A 107 -12.14 3.62 -3.75
C VAL A 107 -12.53 2.44 -4.63
N ASP A 108 -12.20 2.51 -5.91
CA ASP A 108 -12.32 1.39 -6.84
C ASP A 108 -11.03 0.56 -6.87
N PHE A 109 -11.18 -0.74 -7.11
CA PHE A 109 -10.10 -1.70 -7.14
C PHE A 109 -9.97 -2.34 -8.54
N SER A 110 -8.74 -2.63 -8.96
CA SER A 110 -8.46 -3.50 -10.10
C SER A 110 -8.80 -4.97 -9.78
N ASN A 111 -8.64 -5.84 -10.77
CA ASN A 111 -8.53 -7.25 -10.48
C ASN A 111 -7.28 -7.51 -9.61
N PRO A 112 -7.34 -8.51 -8.69
CA PRO A 112 -6.19 -8.88 -7.89
C PRO A 112 -5.02 -9.37 -8.76
N TYR A 113 -3.81 -8.91 -8.42
CA TYR A 113 -2.58 -9.36 -9.08
C TYR A 113 -1.75 -10.30 -8.19
N PHE A 114 -2.05 -10.39 -6.90
CA PHE A 114 -1.35 -11.24 -5.95
C PHE A 114 -2.25 -11.71 -4.81
N SER A 115 -1.92 -12.83 -4.16
CA SER A 115 -2.61 -13.34 -2.98
C SER A 115 -1.63 -13.55 -1.84
N VAL A 116 -1.99 -13.12 -0.64
CA VAL A 116 -1.17 -13.15 0.57
C VAL A 116 -1.95 -13.62 1.78
N ASN A 117 -1.21 -13.92 2.85
CA ASN A 117 -1.71 -14.16 4.20
C ASN A 117 -0.93 -13.27 5.16
N ILE A 118 -1.45 -13.05 6.37
CA ILE A 118 -0.68 -12.40 7.42
C ILE A 118 0.44 -13.34 7.87
N GLY A 119 1.65 -12.80 7.98
CA GLY A 119 2.83 -13.44 8.54
C GLY A 119 3.36 -12.67 9.74
N VAL A 120 4.17 -13.32 10.55
CA VAL A 120 4.90 -12.66 11.65
C VAL A 120 6.37 -13.01 11.54
N LEU A 121 7.19 -11.99 11.50
CA LEU A 121 8.64 -12.07 11.59
C LEU A 121 9.06 -12.01 13.06
N THR A 122 9.93 -12.89 13.50
CA THR A 122 10.48 -12.90 14.85
C THR A 122 12.00 -13.00 14.80
N ARG A 123 12.69 -12.67 15.89
CA ARG A 123 14.13 -12.97 15.98
C ARG A 123 14.32 -14.47 16.19
N SER A 124 15.33 -15.03 15.55
CA SER A 124 15.63 -16.47 15.62
C SER A 124 15.91 -16.94 17.06
N ASP A 125 16.46 -16.06 17.89
CA ASP A 125 16.84 -16.37 19.27
C ASP A 125 15.68 -16.31 20.27
N ASP A 126 14.53 -15.74 19.88
CA ASP A 126 13.36 -15.58 20.77
C ASP A 126 12.59 -16.88 20.99
N ASN A 127 12.91 -17.95 20.26
CA ASN A 127 12.25 -19.25 20.33
C ASN A 127 10.70 -19.21 20.20
N ILE A 128 10.19 -18.23 19.42
CA ILE A 128 8.77 -18.07 19.08
C ILE A 128 8.48 -18.94 17.85
N LYS A 129 7.56 -19.88 17.96
CA LYS A 129 7.26 -20.84 16.88
C LYS A 129 5.79 -20.84 16.46
N THR A 130 4.93 -20.32 17.31
CA THR A 130 3.49 -20.28 17.08
C THR A 130 2.93 -18.92 17.46
N ILE A 131 1.74 -18.61 16.96
CA ILE A 131 1.06 -17.36 17.32
C ILE A 131 0.72 -17.32 18.83
N SER A 132 0.51 -18.47 19.47
CA SER A 132 0.24 -18.55 20.91
C SER A 132 1.45 -18.10 21.75
N ASP A 133 2.67 -18.24 21.23
CA ASP A 133 3.88 -17.78 21.93
C ASP A 133 3.97 -16.24 21.97
N LEU A 134 3.12 -15.55 21.20
CA LEU A 134 3.04 -14.09 21.14
C LEU A 134 1.90 -13.51 22.00
N GLN A 135 1.09 -14.34 22.69
CA GLN A 135 -0.15 -13.90 23.37
C GLN A 135 0.06 -12.71 24.32
N ASP A 136 1.12 -12.73 25.12
CA ASP A 136 1.41 -11.67 26.10
C ASP A 136 2.59 -10.76 25.67
N LYS A 137 2.96 -10.83 24.40
CA LYS A 137 4.10 -10.10 23.85
C LYS A 137 3.66 -8.95 22.96
N GLU A 138 4.55 -7.99 22.78
CA GLU A 138 4.36 -6.85 21.90
C GLU A 138 4.59 -7.26 20.46
N ILE A 139 3.60 -6.97 19.61
CA ILE A 139 3.65 -7.16 18.16
C ILE A 139 3.72 -5.80 17.48
N LEU A 140 4.74 -5.61 16.66
CA LEU A 140 4.92 -4.41 15.85
C LEU A 140 4.06 -4.55 14.59
N ALA A 141 3.33 -3.51 14.20
CA ALA A 141 2.59 -3.46 12.94
C ALA A 141 2.34 -2.03 12.49
N GLU A 142 2.23 -1.81 11.20
CA GLU A 142 1.91 -0.50 10.62
C GLU A 142 0.39 -0.25 10.65
N PRO A 143 -0.08 0.87 11.22
CA PRO A 143 -1.49 1.24 11.19
C PRO A 143 -2.03 1.34 9.75
N GLY A 144 -3.26 0.88 9.54
CA GLY A 144 -3.89 0.87 8.21
C GLY A 144 -3.52 -0.36 7.37
N THR A 145 -2.84 -1.36 7.96
CA THR A 145 -2.64 -2.67 7.36
C THR A 145 -3.66 -3.68 7.91
N THR A 146 -3.92 -4.74 7.15
CA THR A 146 -4.78 -5.84 7.59
C THR A 146 -4.18 -6.61 8.76
N ALA A 147 -2.85 -6.66 8.86
CA ALA A 147 -2.15 -7.27 9.98
C ALA A 147 -2.39 -6.48 11.28
N PHE A 148 -2.27 -5.15 11.24
CA PHE A 148 -2.55 -4.29 12.38
C PHE A 148 -3.97 -4.48 12.90
N ASP A 149 -4.95 -4.46 12.01
CA ASP A 149 -6.37 -4.62 12.36
C ASP A 149 -6.65 -6.01 12.94
N TYR A 150 -6.06 -7.06 12.35
CA TYR A 150 -6.22 -8.42 12.80
C TYR A 150 -5.72 -8.62 14.24
N PHE A 151 -4.46 -8.26 14.52
CA PHE A 151 -3.87 -8.46 15.83
C PHE A 151 -4.54 -7.63 16.94
N ASN A 152 -4.96 -6.39 16.63
CA ASN A 152 -5.77 -5.60 17.56
C ASN A 152 -7.11 -6.25 17.87
N LYS A 153 -7.80 -6.75 16.84
CA LYS A 153 -9.10 -7.42 17.00
C LYS A 153 -9.00 -8.71 17.82
N GLU A 154 -7.92 -9.46 17.63
CA GLU A 154 -7.66 -10.69 18.39
C GLU A 154 -7.11 -10.44 19.81
N GLY A 155 -6.98 -9.17 20.22
CA GLY A 155 -6.60 -8.78 21.59
C GLY A 155 -5.11 -8.87 21.89
N PHE A 156 -4.25 -8.90 20.88
CA PHE A 156 -2.80 -8.83 21.08
C PHE A 156 -2.35 -7.40 21.42
N LYS A 157 -1.21 -7.29 22.10
CA LYS A 157 -0.59 -6.00 22.38
C LYS A 157 0.14 -5.49 21.14
N VAL A 158 -0.51 -4.63 20.36
CA VAL A 158 0.05 -4.10 19.13
C VAL A 158 0.73 -2.76 19.36
N ILE A 159 1.96 -2.63 18.89
CA ILE A 159 2.77 -1.40 18.89
C ILE A 159 2.85 -0.87 17.46
N SER A 160 2.46 0.37 17.27
CA SER A 160 2.47 1.03 15.96
C SER A 160 3.88 1.41 15.51
N CYS A 161 4.18 1.19 14.24
CA CYS A 161 5.35 1.74 13.55
C CYS A 161 4.89 2.62 12.37
N ALA A 162 5.68 3.60 11.99
CA ALA A 162 5.32 4.52 10.91
C ALA A 162 5.46 3.89 9.51
N SER A 163 6.18 2.77 9.37
CA SER A 163 6.35 2.03 8.11
C SER A 163 6.81 0.61 8.36
N SER A 164 6.68 -0.26 7.37
CA SER A 164 7.19 -1.63 7.39
C SER A 164 8.70 -1.69 7.69
N SER A 165 9.50 -0.80 7.12
CA SER A 165 10.94 -0.73 7.40
C SER A 165 11.25 -0.29 8.83
N GLU A 166 10.42 0.55 9.44
CA GLU A 166 10.57 0.93 10.84
C GLU A 166 10.22 -0.23 11.76
N CYS A 167 9.12 -0.95 11.51
CA CYS A 167 8.77 -2.15 12.26
C CYS A 167 9.90 -3.18 12.23
N PHE A 168 10.47 -3.43 11.05
CA PHE A 168 11.59 -4.34 10.89
C PHE A 168 12.84 -3.91 11.69
N ARG A 169 13.22 -2.62 11.61
CA ARG A 169 14.35 -2.08 12.39
C ARG A 169 14.09 -2.17 13.89
N ALA A 170 12.87 -1.85 14.35
CA ALA A 170 12.48 -1.95 15.75
C ALA A 170 12.59 -3.40 16.25
N LEU A 171 12.06 -4.37 15.49
CA LEU A 171 12.20 -5.79 15.83
C LEU A 171 13.65 -6.19 15.97
N LYS A 172 14.52 -5.83 15.03
CA LYS A 172 15.96 -6.15 15.05
C LYS A 172 16.69 -5.55 16.25
N SER A 173 16.29 -4.36 16.68
CA SER A 173 16.90 -3.69 17.84
C SER A 173 16.34 -4.15 19.19
N GLY A 174 15.47 -5.17 19.19
CA GLY A 174 14.94 -5.78 20.41
C GLY A 174 13.63 -5.18 20.91
N HIS A 175 13.03 -4.24 20.14
CA HIS A 175 11.69 -3.71 20.44
C HIS A 175 10.63 -4.65 19.90
N GLY A 176 9.64 -4.96 20.71
CA GLY A 176 8.64 -5.97 20.38
C GLY A 176 9.21 -7.38 20.26
N SER A 177 8.34 -8.35 20.07
CA SER A 177 8.68 -9.77 19.93
C SER A 177 8.32 -10.32 18.56
N GLY A 178 7.49 -9.61 17.80
CA GLY A 178 7.12 -9.96 16.43
C GLY A 178 6.83 -8.71 15.61
N TYR A 179 7.07 -8.79 14.31
CA TYR A 179 6.59 -7.81 13.32
C TYR A 179 5.59 -8.51 12.42
N ALA A 180 4.35 -8.04 12.44
CA ALA A 180 3.24 -8.58 11.66
C ALA A 180 2.99 -7.75 10.40
N ASP A 181 2.94 -8.43 9.26
CA ASP A 181 2.61 -7.86 7.96
C ASP A 181 2.14 -8.98 7.02
N ASP A 182 1.95 -8.70 5.75
CA ASP A 182 1.71 -9.71 4.76
C ASP A 182 2.91 -10.66 4.61
N ASN A 183 2.64 -11.95 4.45
CA ASN A 183 3.67 -12.98 4.45
C ASN A 183 4.79 -12.76 3.41
N MET A 184 4.47 -12.15 2.26
CA MET A 184 5.48 -11.80 1.25
C MET A 184 6.44 -10.71 1.74
N VAL A 185 5.91 -9.71 2.46
CA VAL A 185 6.71 -8.61 3.02
C VAL A 185 7.66 -9.15 4.09
N VAL A 186 7.13 -9.89 5.08
CA VAL A 186 7.98 -10.46 6.16
C VAL A 186 8.97 -11.49 5.62
N LEU A 187 8.62 -12.26 4.58
CA LEU A 187 9.55 -13.15 3.89
C LEU A 187 10.68 -12.36 3.21
N GLY A 188 10.36 -11.26 2.54
CA GLY A 188 11.35 -10.40 1.91
C GLY A 188 12.40 -9.92 2.92
N TYR A 189 11.97 -9.45 4.09
CA TYR A 189 12.88 -9.05 5.16
C TYR A 189 13.71 -10.22 5.72
N SER A 190 13.15 -11.42 5.82
CA SER A 190 13.90 -12.59 6.31
C SER A 190 14.99 -13.05 5.34
N VAL A 191 14.82 -12.81 4.04
CA VAL A 191 15.84 -13.13 3.04
C VAL A 191 17.05 -12.20 3.14
N VAL A 192 16.82 -10.92 3.44
CA VAL A 192 17.91 -9.94 3.58
C VAL A 192 18.61 -10.00 4.93
N ASP A 193 17.97 -10.58 5.94
CA ASP A 193 18.58 -10.74 7.27
C ASP A 193 18.26 -12.09 7.91
N ARG A 194 19.27 -12.94 8.00
CA ARG A 194 19.15 -14.31 8.54
C ARG A 194 19.00 -14.38 10.08
N LYS A 195 19.05 -13.25 10.80
CA LYS A 195 18.81 -13.20 12.26
C LYS A 195 17.33 -13.14 12.61
N VAL A 196 16.46 -13.11 11.61
CA VAL A 196 15.02 -13.13 11.76
C VAL A 196 14.42 -14.31 11.01
N GLU A 197 13.33 -14.85 11.52
CA GLU A 197 12.60 -15.99 10.96
C GLU A 197 11.15 -15.66 10.73
N VAL A 198 10.60 -16.16 9.62
CA VAL A 198 9.17 -16.04 9.33
C VAL A 198 8.42 -17.18 10.00
N ASN A 199 7.64 -16.85 11.01
CA ASN A 199 6.67 -17.75 11.59
C ASN A 199 5.31 -17.54 10.92
N ILE A 200 5.14 -18.18 9.76
CA ILE A 200 3.91 -18.12 8.99
C ILE A 200 2.93 -19.12 9.58
N LYS A 201 1.93 -18.67 10.25
CA LYS A 201 0.78 -19.56 10.56
C LYS A 201 -0.51 -18.77 10.74
N ASN A 202 -0.98 -18.17 9.68
CA ASN A 202 -2.41 -17.90 9.63
C ASN A 202 -3.03 -18.59 8.41
N LYS A 203 -3.67 -19.72 8.66
CA LYS A 203 -4.30 -20.59 7.68
C LYS A 203 -5.64 -20.07 7.15
N TYR A 204 -6.11 -18.91 7.64
CA TYR A 204 -7.55 -18.65 7.61
C TYR A 204 -7.99 -17.39 6.88
N GLN A 205 -7.10 -16.56 6.37
CA GLN A 205 -7.52 -15.39 5.61
C GLN A 205 -6.56 -15.11 4.44
N GLU A 206 -7.00 -15.46 3.24
CA GLU A 206 -6.34 -15.07 2.01
C GLU A 206 -6.68 -13.60 1.71
N PHE A 207 -5.66 -12.78 1.56
CA PHE A 207 -5.77 -11.40 1.11
C PHE A 207 -5.28 -11.27 -0.32
N ARG A 208 -5.80 -10.27 -1.04
CA ARG A 208 -5.47 -10.06 -2.45
C ARG A 208 -5.01 -8.64 -2.68
N TYR A 209 -3.84 -8.48 -3.24
CA TYR A 209 -3.33 -7.20 -3.67
C TYR A 209 -3.99 -6.72 -4.95
N VAL A 210 -4.27 -5.43 -5.02
CA VAL A 210 -4.94 -4.76 -6.12
C VAL A 210 -4.35 -3.37 -6.32
N GLY A 211 -4.47 -2.83 -7.53
CA GLY A 211 -4.28 -1.40 -7.76
C GLY A 211 -5.53 -0.62 -7.36
N LEU A 212 -5.34 0.53 -6.74
CA LEU A 212 -6.41 1.47 -6.41
C LEU A 212 -6.47 2.59 -7.43
N PHE A 213 -7.66 2.95 -7.86
CA PHE A 213 -7.86 4.14 -8.69
C PHE A 213 -9.14 4.88 -8.30
N SER A 214 -9.12 6.19 -8.47
CA SER A 214 -10.30 7.00 -8.30
C SER A 214 -11.08 7.03 -9.62
N TYR A 215 -12.15 6.25 -9.70
CA TYR A 215 -13.05 6.29 -10.83
C TYR A 215 -14.41 6.84 -10.41
N ARG A 216 -14.64 8.14 -10.60
CA ARG A 216 -15.97 8.70 -10.55
C ARG A 216 -16.45 8.92 -11.99
N GLY A 217 -17.21 7.98 -12.55
CA GLY A 217 -17.85 8.31 -13.80
C GLY A 217 -18.33 7.22 -14.75
N ALA A 218 -18.32 5.93 -14.42
CA ALA A 218 -19.16 4.97 -15.15
C ALA A 218 -19.97 4.14 -14.16
N LYS A 219 -21.29 4.26 -14.25
CA LYS A 219 -22.19 3.26 -13.67
C LYS A 219 -21.74 1.90 -14.22
N ARG A 220 -21.35 0.97 -13.33
CA ARG A 220 -21.21 -0.45 -13.71
C ARG A 220 -22.44 -0.83 -14.52
N GLN A 221 -22.30 -1.06 -15.81
CA GLN A 221 -23.25 -1.87 -16.54
C GLN A 221 -23.03 -3.29 -16.04
N ARG A 222 -24.03 -3.81 -15.32
CA ARG A 222 -24.11 -5.20 -14.91
C ARG A 222 -24.43 -6.08 -16.10
#